data_9495a58ef39e76110553216c6fbfeb75
#
_entry.id   9495a58ef39e76110553216c6fbfeb75
#
_cell.length_a   1.000
_cell.length_b   1.000
_cell.length_c   1.000
_cell.angle_alpha   90.00
_cell.angle_beta   90.00
_cell.angle_gamma   90.00
#
_symmetry.space_group_name_H-M   'P 1'
#
loop_
_entity.id
_entity.type
_entity.pdbx_description
1 polymer ?
#
loop_
_entity_poly.entity_id
_entity_poly.type
_entity_poly.pdbx_seq_one_letter_code
_entity_poly.pdbx_strand_id
1 'polypeptide(L)' 'MFRTLVKTEAVAVDNQLFPVRYFEQRTLRGLRRYSAEIFLGPGDRIILDDDSVTNLEARATRLAPATVYSRILARTA' A
#
# COMPACT_ATOMS: atom_id res chain seq x y z
N MET A 1 -6.62 16.37 9.70
CA MET A 1 -6.29 16.24 8.25
C MET A 1 -7.09 15.11 7.65
N PHE A 2 -7.79 15.37 6.57
CA PHE A 2 -8.68 14.37 5.96
C PHE A 2 -7.97 13.62 4.86
N ARG A 3 -8.17 12.30 4.84
CA ARG A 3 -7.78 11.45 3.73
C ARG A 3 -9.02 11.10 2.94
N THR A 4 -8.89 11.11 1.63
CA THR A 4 -9.97 10.72 0.72
C THR A 4 -9.54 9.45 -0.01
N LEU A 5 -10.38 8.41 0.05
CA LEU A 5 -10.13 7.17 -0.69
C LEU A 5 -10.27 7.45 -2.17
N VAL A 6 -9.19 7.19 -2.92
CA VAL A 6 -9.16 7.39 -4.37
C VAL A 6 -9.63 6.14 -5.09
N LYS A 7 -9.08 4.98 -4.70
CA LYS A 7 -9.45 3.71 -5.29
C LYS A 7 -8.95 2.55 -4.43
N THR A 8 -9.49 1.38 -4.69
CA THR A 8 -9.05 0.13 -4.08
C THR A 8 -8.69 -0.84 -5.20
N GLU A 9 -7.55 -1.51 -5.06
CA GLU A 9 -7.09 -2.51 -5.99
C GLU A 9 -6.62 -3.74 -5.21
N ALA A 10 -6.20 -4.78 -5.92
CA ALA A 10 -5.58 -5.94 -5.33
C ALA A 10 -4.26 -6.22 -6.03
N VAL A 11 -3.26 -6.62 -5.23
CA VAL A 11 -1.97 -7.06 -5.76
C VAL A 11 -1.88 -8.57 -5.58
N ALA A 12 -1.56 -9.28 -6.65
CA ALA A 12 -1.42 -10.74 -6.61
C ALA A 12 0.02 -11.12 -6.28
N VAL A 13 0.18 -11.97 -5.27
CA VAL A 13 1.47 -12.57 -4.92
C VAL A 13 1.23 -14.06 -4.68
N ASP A 14 1.86 -14.92 -5.49
CA ASP A 14 1.76 -16.37 -5.37
C ASP A 14 0.30 -16.87 -5.26
N ASN A 15 -0.56 -16.43 -6.17
CA ASN A 15 -1.97 -16.80 -6.25
C ASN A 15 -2.83 -16.29 -5.07
N GLN A 16 -2.30 -15.40 -4.25
CA GLN A 16 -3.07 -14.71 -3.23
C GLN A 16 -3.24 -13.25 -3.61
N LEU A 17 -4.41 -12.69 -3.28
CA LEU A 17 -4.70 -11.28 -3.53
C LEU A 17 -4.62 -10.52 -2.23
N PHE A 18 -3.91 -9.39 -2.28
CA PHE A 18 -3.75 -8.50 -1.13
C PHE A 18 -4.40 -7.16 -1.47
N PRO A 19 -5.37 -6.70 -0.68
CA PRO A 19 -6.03 -5.41 -0.94
C PRO A 19 -5.05 -4.25 -0.78
N VAL A 20 -5.16 -3.27 -1.67
CA VAL A 20 -4.41 -2.03 -1.59
C VAL A 20 -5.38 -0.88 -1.70
N ARG A 21 -5.39 0.01 -0.72
CA ARG A 21 -6.22 1.21 -0.74
C ARG A 21 -5.35 2.42 -0.98
N TYR A 22 -5.78 3.28 -1.90
CA TYR A 22 -5.07 4.51 -2.25
C TYR A 22 -5.85 5.70 -1.73
N PHE A 23 -5.14 6.60 -1.06
CA PHE A 23 -5.72 7.80 -0.46
C PHE A 23 -5.03 9.05 -0.98
N GLU A 24 -5.80 10.12 -1.07
CA GLU A 24 -5.29 11.46 -1.31
C GLU A 24 -5.42 12.26 -0.02
N GLN A 25 -4.40 13.04 0.29
CA GLN A 25 -4.45 13.99 1.40
C GLN A 25 -3.75 15.28 0.98
N ARG A 26 -4.12 16.38 1.62
CA ARG A 26 -3.50 17.66 1.38
C ARG A 26 -2.68 18.07 2.59
N THR A 27 -1.49 18.62 2.31
CA THR A 27 -0.65 19.19 3.36
C THR A 27 -1.24 20.53 3.80
N LEU A 28 -0.70 21.09 4.88
CA LEU A 28 -1.10 22.41 5.36
C LEU A 28 -0.88 23.52 4.31
N ARG A 29 0.04 23.31 3.38
CA ARG A 29 0.33 24.24 2.29
C ARG A 29 -0.52 24.00 1.05
N GLY A 30 -1.48 23.07 1.11
CA GLY A 30 -2.34 22.75 -0.01
C GLY A 30 -1.74 21.83 -1.05
N LEU A 31 -0.56 21.26 -0.81
CA LEU A 31 0.05 20.30 -1.71
C LEU A 31 -0.64 18.96 -1.58
N ARG A 32 -0.82 18.28 -2.72
CA ARG A 32 -1.42 16.94 -2.73
C ARG A 32 -0.36 15.90 -2.46
N ARG A 33 -0.67 15.01 -1.52
CA ARG A 33 0.13 13.82 -1.26
C ARG A 33 -0.78 12.61 -1.36
N TYR A 34 -0.19 11.47 -1.65
CA TYR A 34 -0.92 10.23 -1.79
C TYR A 34 -0.30 9.17 -0.91
N SER A 35 -1.13 8.25 -0.43
CA SER A 35 -0.64 7.10 0.33
C SER A 35 -1.32 5.84 -0.18
N ALA A 36 -0.64 4.71 -0.01
CA ALA A 36 -1.18 3.40 -0.32
C ALA A 36 -1.05 2.54 0.94
N GLU A 37 -2.13 1.85 1.30
CA GLU A 37 -2.13 0.88 2.38
C GLU A 37 -2.27 -0.52 1.78
N ILE A 38 -1.26 -1.34 1.96
CA ILE A 38 -1.25 -2.74 1.52
C ILE A 38 -1.60 -3.60 2.73
N PHE A 39 -2.71 -4.33 2.65
CA PHE A 39 -3.18 -5.16 3.75
C PHE A 39 -2.67 -6.58 3.58
N LEU A 40 -1.82 -7.04 4.50
CA LEU A 40 -1.19 -8.35 4.45
C LEU A 40 -1.88 -9.38 5.35
N GLY A 41 -2.69 -8.91 6.28
CA GLY A 41 -3.43 -9.74 7.20
C GLY A 41 -4.05 -8.89 8.30
N PRO A 42 -4.81 -9.49 9.23
CA PRO A 42 -5.42 -8.74 10.33
C PRO A 42 -4.36 -8.02 11.15
N GLY A 43 -4.49 -6.70 11.25
CA GLY A 43 -3.53 -5.88 11.99
C GLY A 43 -2.17 -5.73 11.33
N ASP A 44 -1.98 -6.26 10.12
CA ASP A 44 -0.70 -6.18 9.41
C ASP A 44 -0.89 -5.45 8.08
N ARG A 45 -0.32 -4.26 8.00
CA ARG A 45 -0.38 -3.44 6.79
C ARG A 45 0.90 -2.67 6.63
N ILE A 46 1.16 -2.29 5.37
CA ILE A 46 2.27 -1.42 5.01
C ILE A 46 1.71 -0.15 4.44
N ILE A 47 2.29 0.98 4.81
CA ILE A 47 1.88 2.27 4.30
C ILE A 47 3.02 2.84 3.47
N LEU A 48 2.73 3.17 2.22
CA LEU A 48 3.63 3.87 1.31
C LEU A 48 3.11 5.28 1.10
N ASP A 49 4.01 6.21 0.93
CA ASP A 49 3.67 7.61 0.72
C ASP A 49 4.42 8.14 -0.50
N ASP A 50 3.75 8.92 -1.33
CA ASP A 50 4.34 9.46 -2.56
C ASP A 50 3.54 10.68 -3.02
N ASP A 51 4.09 11.41 -3.98
CA ASP A 51 3.40 12.56 -4.58
C ASP A 51 2.56 12.16 -5.79
N SER A 52 2.51 10.88 -6.16
CA SER A 52 1.81 10.38 -7.35
C SER A 52 1.22 9.01 -7.11
N VAL A 53 -0.05 8.83 -7.50
CA VAL A 53 -0.72 7.52 -7.45
C VAL A 53 -0.03 6.54 -8.38
N THR A 54 0.40 6.98 -9.56
CA THR A 54 1.10 6.12 -10.51
C THR A 54 2.39 5.56 -9.92
N ASN A 55 3.15 6.39 -9.21
CA ASN A 55 4.36 5.93 -8.52
C ASN A 55 4.02 4.94 -7.42
N LEU A 56 2.96 5.18 -6.67
CA LEU A 56 2.52 4.27 -5.61
C LEU A 56 2.12 2.91 -6.16
N GLU A 57 1.42 2.88 -7.29
CA GLU A 57 1.03 1.61 -7.93
C GLU A 57 2.27 0.80 -8.31
N ALA A 58 3.25 1.44 -8.94
CA ALA A 58 4.49 0.79 -9.33
C ALA A 58 5.25 0.28 -8.11
N ARG A 59 5.34 1.09 -7.06
CA ARG A 59 6.02 0.70 -5.82
C ARG A 59 5.30 -0.43 -5.10
N ALA A 60 3.97 -0.39 -5.02
CA ALA A 60 3.19 -1.44 -4.38
C ALA A 60 3.39 -2.78 -5.09
N THR A 61 3.32 -2.78 -6.42
CA THR A 61 3.52 -3.99 -7.22
C THR A 61 4.92 -4.56 -7.00
N ARG A 62 5.93 -3.71 -6.92
CA ARG A 62 7.31 -4.14 -6.75
C ARG A 62 7.61 -4.62 -5.32
N LEU A 63 7.04 -3.94 -4.31
CA LEU A 63 7.36 -4.22 -2.91
C LEU A 63 6.51 -5.34 -2.31
N ALA A 64 5.31 -5.59 -2.84
CA ALA A 64 4.40 -6.57 -2.28
C ALA A 64 5.01 -7.97 -2.17
N PRO A 65 5.67 -8.53 -3.21
CA PRO A 65 6.27 -9.86 -3.10
C PRO A 65 7.30 -9.95 -1.99
N ALA A 66 8.24 -9.01 -1.94
CA ALA A 66 9.30 -9.02 -0.93
C ALA A 66 8.72 -8.94 0.49
N THR A 67 7.68 -8.13 0.66
CA THR A 67 7.05 -7.95 1.96
C THR A 67 6.27 -9.19 2.39
N VAL A 68 5.54 -9.81 1.47
CA VAL A 68 4.82 -11.05 1.75
C VAL A 68 5.80 -12.14 2.15
N TYR A 69 6.90 -12.30 1.42
CA TYR A 69 7.93 -13.28 1.77
C TYR A 69 8.54 -12.99 3.15
N SER A 70 8.80 -11.74 3.45
CA SER A 70 9.32 -11.35 4.77
C SER A 70 8.37 -11.79 5.89
N ARG A 71 7.06 -11.62 5.70
CA ARG A 71 6.06 -12.03 6.69
C ARG A 71 5.99 -13.56 6.83
N ILE A 72 6.08 -14.29 5.72
CA ILE A 72 6.10 -15.76 5.74
C ILE A 72 7.31 -16.25 6.51
N LEU A 73 8.50 -15.72 6.22
CA LEU A 73 9.73 -16.11 6.91
C LEU A 73 9.64 -15.82 8.40
N ALA A 74 9.08 -14.69 8.79
CA ALA A 74 8.91 -14.34 10.20
C ALA A 74 7.98 -15.31 10.93
N ARG A 75 6.97 -15.85 10.22
CA ARG A 75 6.03 -16.81 10.83
C ARG A 75 6.60 -18.21 10.98
N THR A 76 7.57 -18.56 10.14
CA THR A 76 8.17 -19.89 10.14
C THR A 76 9.45 -19.98 10.96
N ALA A 77 9.96 -18.85 11.39
CA ALA A 77 11.20 -18.79 12.16
C ALA A 77 11.01 -19.20 13.63
#